data_b264e7c969341cc64d0d43d9c42c3821
#
_entry.id   b264e7c969341cc64d0d43d9c42c3821
#
_cell.length_a   1.000
_cell.length_b   1.000
_cell.length_c   1.000
_cell.angle_alpha   90.00
_cell.angle_beta   90.00
_cell.angle_gamma   90.00
#
_symmetry.space_group_name_H-M   'P 1'
#
loop_
_entity.id
_entity.type
_entity.pdbx_description
1 polymer ?
#
loop_
_entity_poly.entity_id
_entity_poly.type
_entity_poly.pdbx_seq_one_letter_code
_entity_poly.pdbx_strand_id
1 'polypeptide(L)'
;MMARSVVHSKSCCSAFAFRASAVETRPGRVRIPDKARDARVLVLGGTGRVGGSTALALSKLSPDLRIVVGGRNREKGDSMVATLGKNSAFAQVNIDDMVSLERALDDVDLVVHTAGPFQQAQNCNVLEAAIATKTAYVDVCDDTRYALLAKSFNDKAAAANISAITTGGIYPGVSNVMAAELVRAAKDESKGEPEKLRFYYYTAGTGGAGPTILATSFLLLGEEVVAYRKGEKIKLKPYSGGLNIDFGKGIGKRDVFLLNLPEVKSAHEILGVPTVSARFGTAPFFWNWGMSAMTNLLPPEYLQDRSKVQELVQQFDPIVRVIDGIAGERVSMRVDLECSDGRHAVAIFTHRRLSVSVGYSTAAFVLAILEGSSKPGVWFPEEPEGLAVEAREILLKRASQGAINFVMNKPPWMVETEPKEVGLGIYV
;
A
#
# COMPACT_ATOMS: atom_id res chain seq x y z
N MET A 1 32.68 65.59 14.64
CA MET A 1 31.26 65.26 14.54
C MET A 1 31.02 64.59 13.20
N MET A 2 30.99 63.28 13.16
CA MET A 2 30.59 62.49 11.98
C MET A 2 29.64 61.39 12.44
N ALA A 3 28.39 61.50 12.03
CA ALA A 3 27.35 60.51 12.29
C ALA A 3 27.51 59.32 11.37
N ARG A 4 27.60 58.10 11.91
CA ARG A 4 27.52 56.86 11.17
C ARG A 4 26.08 56.42 11.11
N SER A 5 25.50 56.39 9.90
CA SER A 5 24.22 55.78 9.61
C SER A 5 24.35 54.26 9.55
N VAL A 6 23.56 53.59 10.39
CA VAL A 6 23.43 52.12 10.39
C VAL A 6 22.31 51.78 9.40
N VAL A 7 22.67 51.09 8.32
CA VAL A 7 21.70 50.55 7.37
C VAL A 7 21.17 49.21 7.92
N HIS A 8 19.90 49.16 8.30
CA HIS A 8 19.19 47.93 8.64
C HIS A 8 18.72 47.27 7.34
N SER A 9 19.35 46.18 6.98
CA SER A 9 18.84 45.24 5.97
C SER A 9 17.68 44.44 6.56
N LYS A 10 16.48 44.72 6.13
CA LYS A 10 15.32 43.86 6.40
C LYS A 10 15.36 42.65 5.47
N SER A 11 15.75 41.52 6.03
CA SER A 11 15.56 40.23 5.42
C SER A 11 14.07 39.87 5.39
N CYS A 12 13.50 39.84 4.20
CA CYS A 12 12.10 39.46 3.98
C CYS A 12 12.01 37.96 3.85
N CYS A 13 11.88 37.23 4.98
CA CYS A 13 11.48 35.83 4.97
C CYS A 13 9.96 35.76 4.78
N SER A 14 9.51 35.55 3.56
CA SER A 14 8.13 35.16 3.29
C SER A 14 7.97 33.68 3.65
N ALA A 15 7.63 33.42 4.91
CA ALA A 15 7.14 32.13 5.34
C ALA A 15 5.72 31.96 4.80
N PHE A 16 5.54 31.14 3.77
CA PHE A 16 4.22 30.59 3.43
C PHE A 16 3.82 29.62 4.55
N ALA A 17 3.12 30.16 5.54
CA ALA A 17 2.47 29.39 6.56
C ALA A 17 1.25 28.69 5.96
N PHE A 18 1.36 27.39 5.69
CA PHE A 18 0.18 26.54 5.60
C PHE A 18 -0.52 26.59 6.97
N ARG A 19 -1.59 27.39 7.03
CA ARG A 19 -2.51 27.40 8.17
C ARG A 19 -3.18 26.05 8.24
N ALA A 20 -2.73 25.19 9.14
CA ALA A 20 -3.52 24.09 9.66
C ALA A 20 -4.63 24.71 10.52
N SER A 21 -5.70 25.17 9.89
CA SER A 21 -6.96 25.42 10.58
C SER A 21 -7.59 24.05 10.85
N ALA A 22 -7.59 23.63 12.11
CA ALA A 22 -8.50 22.62 12.59
C ALA A 22 -9.93 23.19 12.46
N VAL A 23 -10.48 23.09 11.27
CA VAL A 23 -11.90 23.24 11.05
C VAL A 23 -12.46 21.84 11.17
N GLU A 24 -13.20 21.56 12.22
CA GLU A 24 -14.20 20.50 12.25
C GLU A 24 -15.22 20.78 11.15
N THR A 25 -14.86 20.48 9.92
CA THR A 25 -15.81 20.40 8.82
C THR A 25 -16.38 18.98 8.84
N ARG A 26 -17.68 18.88 9.05
CA ARG A 26 -18.47 17.72 8.62
C ARG A 26 -17.94 17.32 7.26
N PRO A 27 -17.66 16.01 7.00
CA PRO A 27 -17.09 15.61 5.72
C PRO A 27 -18.04 16.06 4.62
N GLY A 28 -17.66 17.12 3.90
CA GLY A 28 -18.38 17.56 2.73
C GLY A 28 -18.39 16.38 1.76
N ARG A 29 -19.57 15.97 1.28
CA ARG A 29 -19.69 14.94 0.25
C ARG A 29 -18.80 15.37 -0.91
N VAL A 30 -17.73 14.62 -1.15
CA VAL A 30 -16.92 14.77 -2.36
C VAL A 30 -17.86 14.47 -3.52
N ARG A 31 -18.05 15.44 -4.41
CA ARG A 31 -18.95 15.30 -5.55
C ARG A 31 -18.30 14.31 -6.51
N ILE A 32 -18.81 13.09 -6.59
CA ILE A 32 -18.33 12.07 -7.50
C ILE A 32 -18.85 12.45 -8.90
N PRO A 33 -17.97 12.46 -9.92
CA PRO A 33 -18.38 12.66 -11.30
C PRO A 33 -19.48 11.70 -11.71
N ASP A 34 -20.38 12.09 -12.60
CA ASP A 34 -21.54 11.28 -13.01
C ASP A 34 -21.15 9.92 -13.62
N LYS A 35 -19.90 9.78 -14.14
CA LYS A 35 -19.36 8.51 -14.65
C LYS A 35 -19.14 7.42 -13.58
N ALA A 36 -18.97 7.80 -12.31
CA ALA A 36 -18.78 6.84 -11.22
C ALA A 36 -20.12 6.46 -10.54
N ARG A 37 -21.19 7.21 -10.79
CA ARG A 37 -22.52 6.90 -10.25
C ARG A 37 -23.07 5.62 -10.86
N ASP A 38 -23.66 4.78 -10.00
CA ASP A 38 -24.28 3.51 -10.39
C ASP A 38 -23.34 2.48 -11.03
N ALA A 39 -22.01 2.73 -11.02
CA ALA A 39 -21.05 1.76 -11.51
C ALA A 39 -21.13 0.45 -10.72
N ARG A 40 -21.00 -0.66 -11.44
CA ARG A 40 -21.03 -2.01 -10.85
C ARG A 40 -19.60 -2.50 -10.62
N VAL A 41 -19.26 -2.70 -9.35
CA VAL A 41 -17.92 -3.12 -8.92
C VAL A 41 -17.98 -4.53 -8.33
N LEU A 42 -17.26 -5.47 -8.95
CA LEU A 42 -17.08 -6.83 -8.44
C LEU A 42 -15.83 -6.90 -7.55
N VAL A 43 -16.00 -7.28 -6.29
CA VAL A 43 -14.90 -7.49 -5.34
C VAL A 43 -14.66 -8.99 -5.17
N LEU A 44 -13.70 -9.56 -5.91
CA LEU A 44 -13.27 -10.96 -5.78
C LEU A 44 -12.48 -11.15 -4.48
N GLY A 45 -12.84 -12.20 -3.73
CA GLY A 45 -12.37 -12.35 -2.34
C GLY A 45 -13.12 -11.47 -1.35
N GLY A 46 -14.26 -10.89 -1.75
CA GLY A 46 -15.07 -9.98 -0.95
C GLY A 46 -15.65 -10.58 0.34
N THR A 47 -15.61 -11.90 0.50
CA THR A 47 -15.93 -12.60 1.77
C THR A 47 -14.75 -12.71 2.72
N GLY A 48 -13.54 -12.30 2.29
CA GLY A 48 -12.33 -12.26 3.10
C GLY A 48 -12.17 -10.94 3.87
N ARG A 49 -11.15 -10.85 4.73
CA ARG A 49 -10.91 -9.66 5.55
C ARG A 49 -10.59 -8.41 4.71
N VAL A 50 -9.68 -8.53 3.74
CA VAL A 50 -9.29 -7.43 2.86
C VAL A 50 -10.43 -7.07 1.90
N GLY A 51 -10.96 -8.05 1.16
CA GLY A 51 -12.05 -7.80 0.21
C GLY A 51 -13.32 -7.27 0.86
N GLY A 52 -13.70 -7.81 2.02
CA GLY A 52 -14.84 -7.31 2.80
C GLY A 52 -14.61 -5.87 3.28
N SER A 53 -13.39 -5.55 3.73
CA SER A 53 -13.03 -4.17 4.09
C SER A 53 -13.06 -3.23 2.89
N THR A 54 -12.65 -3.71 1.71
CA THR A 54 -12.72 -2.94 0.45
C THR A 54 -14.17 -2.67 0.06
N ALA A 55 -15.04 -3.69 0.10
CA ALA A 55 -16.45 -3.53 -0.19
C ALA A 55 -17.13 -2.53 0.78
N LEU A 56 -16.82 -2.61 2.07
CA LEU A 56 -17.29 -1.66 3.08
C LEU A 56 -16.75 -0.24 2.86
N ALA A 57 -15.47 -0.10 2.46
CA ALA A 57 -14.89 1.21 2.17
C ALA A 57 -15.56 1.83 0.93
N LEU A 58 -15.80 1.05 -0.14
CA LEU A 58 -16.52 1.49 -1.33
C LEU A 58 -17.93 1.97 -1.00
N SER A 59 -18.69 1.19 -0.23
CA SER A 59 -20.06 1.58 0.16
C SER A 59 -20.12 2.87 0.98
N LYS A 60 -19.06 3.16 1.76
CA LYS A 60 -18.96 4.41 2.55
C LYS A 60 -18.51 5.60 1.73
N LEU A 61 -17.50 5.40 0.84
CA LEU A 61 -16.93 6.46 0.01
C LEU A 61 -17.86 6.85 -1.14
N SER A 62 -18.60 5.88 -1.69
CA SER A 62 -19.52 6.06 -2.81
C SER A 62 -20.77 5.19 -2.62
N PRO A 63 -21.78 5.67 -1.87
CA PRO A 63 -22.98 4.89 -1.56
C PRO A 63 -23.83 4.50 -2.77
N ASP A 64 -23.64 5.17 -3.89
CA ASP A 64 -24.39 4.96 -5.13
C ASP A 64 -23.82 3.78 -5.97
N LEU A 65 -22.64 3.25 -5.62
CA LEU A 65 -22.06 2.10 -6.30
C LEU A 65 -22.86 0.82 -6.05
N ARG A 66 -22.99 0.00 -7.10
CA ARG A 66 -23.51 -1.35 -7.01
C ARG A 66 -22.37 -2.32 -6.75
N ILE A 67 -22.28 -2.87 -5.53
CA ILE A 67 -21.18 -3.71 -5.10
C ILE A 67 -21.55 -5.18 -5.22
N VAL A 68 -20.78 -5.95 -5.99
CA VAL A 68 -20.93 -7.40 -6.11
C VAL A 68 -19.83 -8.07 -5.29
N VAL A 69 -20.21 -8.82 -4.26
CA VAL A 69 -19.29 -9.60 -3.44
C VAL A 69 -19.00 -10.93 -4.14
N GLY A 70 -17.77 -11.10 -4.65
CA GLY A 70 -17.35 -12.33 -5.33
C GLY A 70 -16.64 -13.30 -4.38
N GLY A 71 -17.02 -14.57 -4.40
CA GLY A 71 -16.37 -15.59 -3.58
C GLY A 71 -16.93 -17.00 -3.76
N ARG A 72 -16.27 -17.99 -3.17
CA ARG A 72 -16.68 -19.41 -3.30
C ARG A 72 -17.78 -19.83 -2.32
N ASN A 73 -17.84 -19.18 -1.15
CA ASN A 73 -18.78 -19.55 -0.08
C ASN A 73 -19.98 -18.60 -0.08
N ARG A 74 -21.16 -19.15 -0.44
CA ARG A 74 -22.42 -18.42 -0.53
C ARG A 74 -22.87 -17.85 0.83
N GLU A 75 -22.80 -18.64 1.90
CA GLU A 75 -23.26 -18.22 3.23
C GLU A 75 -22.50 -16.99 3.73
N LYS A 76 -21.14 -16.99 3.57
CA LYS A 76 -20.32 -15.81 3.89
C LYS A 76 -20.64 -14.64 2.96
N GLY A 77 -20.95 -14.92 1.70
CA GLY A 77 -21.37 -13.92 0.72
C GLY A 77 -22.66 -13.22 1.12
N ASP A 78 -23.68 -14.00 1.45
CA ASP A 78 -25.00 -13.48 1.86
C ASP A 78 -24.89 -12.66 3.16
N SER A 79 -24.05 -13.10 4.11
CA SER A 79 -23.75 -12.33 5.32
C SER A 79 -23.09 -10.97 5.02
N MET A 80 -22.15 -10.92 4.06
CA MET A 80 -21.51 -9.67 3.66
C MET A 80 -22.51 -8.75 2.93
N VAL A 81 -23.34 -9.27 2.05
CA VAL A 81 -24.42 -8.52 1.37
C VAL A 81 -25.38 -7.92 2.38
N ALA A 82 -25.80 -8.69 3.41
CA ALA A 82 -26.64 -8.19 4.48
C ALA A 82 -25.99 -7.00 5.22
N THR A 83 -24.65 -7.02 5.38
CA THR A 83 -23.89 -5.92 6.01
C THR A 83 -23.79 -4.68 5.09
N LEU A 84 -23.63 -4.87 3.79
CA LEU A 84 -23.50 -3.78 2.81
C LEU A 84 -24.82 -3.10 2.48
N GLY A 85 -25.94 -3.83 2.52
CA GLY A 85 -27.28 -3.30 2.29
C GLY A 85 -27.75 -3.40 0.82
N LYS A 86 -28.71 -2.56 0.46
CA LYS A 86 -29.55 -2.73 -0.77
C LYS A 86 -28.78 -2.67 -2.10
N ASN A 87 -27.68 -1.93 -2.16
CA ASN A 87 -26.88 -1.77 -3.40
C ASN A 87 -25.81 -2.85 -3.53
N SER A 88 -26.05 -4.04 -2.98
CA SER A 88 -25.08 -5.13 -3.02
C SER A 88 -25.72 -6.46 -3.42
N ALA A 89 -24.90 -7.32 -4.02
CA ALA A 89 -25.27 -8.67 -4.42
C ALA A 89 -24.11 -9.63 -4.21
N PHE A 90 -24.37 -10.93 -4.19
CA PHE A 90 -23.32 -11.97 -4.15
C PHE A 90 -23.23 -12.68 -5.49
N ALA A 91 -22.02 -12.91 -5.97
CA ALA A 91 -21.69 -13.76 -7.09
C ALA A 91 -20.79 -14.91 -6.64
N GLN A 92 -21.22 -16.15 -6.88
CA GLN A 92 -20.37 -17.31 -6.63
C GLN A 92 -19.36 -17.44 -7.77
N VAL A 93 -18.06 -17.26 -7.45
CA VAL A 93 -16.97 -17.21 -8.44
C VAL A 93 -15.80 -18.04 -7.99
N ASN A 94 -15.24 -18.82 -8.89
CA ASN A 94 -13.93 -19.45 -8.76
C ASN A 94 -12.94 -18.74 -9.69
N ILE A 95 -11.87 -18.15 -9.13
CA ILE A 95 -10.85 -17.42 -9.89
C ILE A 95 -9.94 -18.32 -10.75
N ASP A 96 -9.98 -19.63 -10.53
CA ASP A 96 -9.23 -20.63 -11.32
C ASP A 96 -10.05 -21.14 -12.52
N ASP A 97 -11.34 -20.74 -12.64
CA ASP A 97 -12.24 -21.12 -13.71
C ASP A 97 -12.57 -19.89 -14.57
N MET A 98 -12.01 -19.83 -15.79
CA MET A 98 -12.18 -18.71 -16.71
C MET A 98 -13.64 -18.50 -17.09
N VAL A 99 -14.42 -19.56 -17.30
CA VAL A 99 -15.86 -19.45 -17.63
C VAL A 99 -16.65 -18.85 -16.48
N SER A 100 -16.30 -19.23 -15.24
CA SER A 100 -16.90 -18.65 -14.04
C SER A 100 -16.54 -17.16 -13.88
N LEU A 101 -15.28 -16.80 -14.19
CA LEU A 101 -14.79 -15.41 -14.15
C LEU A 101 -15.51 -14.55 -15.20
N GLU A 102 -15.50 -14.95 -16.48
CA GLU A 102 -16.10 -14.18 -17.56
C GLU A 102 -17.60 -13.95 -17.31
N ARG A 103 -18.32 -14.98 -16.86
CA ARG A 103 -19.73 -14.85 -16.47
C ARG A 103 -19.93 -13.85 -15.32
N ALA A 104 -19.03 -13.84 -14.34
CA ALA A 104 -19.14 -12.94 -13.19
C ALA A 104 -18.79 -11.50 -13.55
N LEU A 105 -17.99 -11.30 -14.60
CA LEU A 105 -17.59 -10.00 -15.13
C LEU A 105 -18.56 -9.42 -16.15
N ASP A 106 -19.53 -10.19 -16.58
CA ASP A 106 -20.60 -9.69 -17.45
C ASP A 106 -21.37 -8.55 -16.76
N ASP A 107 -21.51 -7.42 -17.44
CA ASP A 107 -22.13 -6.19 -16.91
C ASP A 107 -21.43 -5.63 -15.63
N VAL A 108 -20.10 -5.80 -15.51
CA VAL A 108 -19.27 -5.23 -14.44
C VAL A 108 -18.35 -4.15 -15.01
N ASP A 109 -18.38 -2.95 -14.43
CA ASP A 109 -17.56 -1.83 -14.87
C ASP A 109 -16.09 -1.95 -14.38
N LEU A 110 -15.90 -2.50 -13.17
CA LEU A 110 -14.58 -2.68 -12.58
C LEU A 110 -14.53 -3.90 -11.66
N VAL A 111 -13.47 -4.70 -11.79
CA VAL A 111 -13.17 -5.81 -10.88
C VAL A 111 -12.03 -5.48 -9.96
N VAL A 112 -12.22 -5.79 -8.67
CA VAL A 112 -11.18 -5.70 -7.63
C VAL A 112 -10.76 -7.12 -7.25
N HIS A 113 -9.49 -7.44 -7.48
CA HIS A 113 -8.93 -8.75 -7.15
C HIS A 113 -8.23 -8.74 -5.79
N THR A 114 -8.93 -9.22 -4.76
CA THR A 114 -8.40 -9.41 -3.40
C THR A 114 -8.33 -10.87 -2.97
N ALA A 115 -8.51 -11.80 -3.92
CA ALA A 115 -8.47 -13.23 -3.66
C ALA A 115 -7.03 -13.79 -3.74
N GLY A 116 -6.18 -13.37 -2.81
CA GLY A 116 -4.82 -13.88 -2.66
C GLY A 116 -4.76 -15.29 -2.04
N PRO A 117 -3.54 -15.82 -1.77
CA PRO A 117 -2.24 -15.16 -1.96
C PRO A 117 -1.80 -15.09 -3.43
N PHE A 118 -1.06 -14.03 -3.78
CA PHE A 118 -0.53 -13.83 -5.14
C PHE A 118 0.81 -14.52 -5.36
N GLN A 119 1.54 -14.78 -4.27
CA GLN A 119 2.86 -15.41 -4.31
C GLN A 119 2.79 -16.72 -5.07
N GLN A 120 3.73 -16.87 -6.02
CA GLN A 120 3.87 -18.05 -6.87
C GLN A 120 2.67 -18.35 -7.80
N ALA A 121 1.73 -17.43 -7.97
CA ALA A 121 0.71 -17.53 -9.02
C ALA A 121 1.40 -17.48 -10.39
N GLN A 122 1.05 -18.41 -11.26
CA GLN A 122 1.69 -18.56 -12.59
C GLN A 122 0.95 -17.76 -13.66
N ASN A 123 -0.31 -17.42 -13.44
CA ASN A 123 -1.20 -16.76 -14.39
C ASN A 123 -1.93 -15.58 -13.75
N CYS A 124 -2.32 -14.63 -14.56
CA CYS A 124 -3.15 -13.49 -14.17
C CYS A 124 -4.60 -13.69 -14.62
N ASN A 125 -5.22 -14.85 -14.30
CA ASN A 125 -6.55 -15.24 -14.80
C ASN A 125 -7.59 -14.13 -14.69
N VAL A 126 -7.65 -13.42 -13.55
CA VAL A 126 -8.62 -12.35 -13.32
C VAL A 126 -8.37 -11.16 -14.24
N LEU A 127 -7.10 -10.77 -14.46
CA LEU A 127 -6.74 -9.70 -15.38
C LEU A 127 -7.03 -10.12 -16.85
N GLU A 128 -6.73 -11.37 -17.20
CA GLU A 128 -7.04 -11.90 -18.55
C GLU A 128 -8.53 -11.90 -18.82
N ALA A 129 -9.34 -12.35 -17.87
CA ALA A 129 -10.79 -12.30 -17.97
C ALA A 129 -11.31 -10.85 -18.05
N ALA A 130 -10.75 -9.93 -17.26
CA ALA A 130 -11.10 -8.51 -17.29
C ALA A 130 -10.79 -7.88 -18.66
N ILE A 131 -9.66 -8.23 -19.28
CA ILE A 131 -9.32 -7.79 -20.65
C ILE A 131 -10.33 -8.34 -21.66
N ALA A 132 -10.67 -9.63 -21.56
CA ALA A 132 -11.61 -10.29 -22.47
C ALA A 132 -13.02 -9.68 -22.40
N THR A 133 -13.49 -9.35 -21.20
CA THR A 133 -14.81 -8.76 -20.94
C THR A 133 -14.84 -7.23 -21.00
N LYS A 134 -13.69 -6.59 -21.26
CA LYS A 134 -13.53 -5.12 -21.27
C LYS A 134 -13.91 -4.47 -19.94
N THR A 135 -13.57 -5.12 -18.83
CA THR A 135 -13.81 -4.67 -17.47
C THR A 135 -12.53 -4.01 -16.92
N ALA A 136 -12.62 -2.84 -16.29
CA ALA A 136 -11.48 -2.24 -15.61
C ALA A 136 -11.01 -3.09 -14.42
N TYR A 137 -9.74 -2.95 -14.00
CA TYR A 137 -9.12 -3.87 -13.05
C TYR A 137 -8.28 -3.17 -11.98
N VAL A 138 -8.37 -3.67 -10.75
CA VAL A 138 -7.42 -3.35 -9.65
C VAL A 138 -7.12 -4.62 -8.88
N ASP A 139 -5.85 -4.86 -8.54
CA ASP A 139 -5.47 -5.88 -7.56
C ASP A 139 -4.71 -5.31 -6.36
N VAL A 140 -4.59 -6.12 -5.30
CA VAL A 140 -3.81 -5.81 -4.09
C VAL A 140 -2.56 -6.69 -4.00
N CYS A 141 -1.95 -6.99 -5.15
CA CYS A 141 -0.79 -7.86 -5.23
C CYS A 141 0.41 -7.30 -4.45
N ASP A 142 1.06 -8.17 -3.70
CA ASP A 142 2.30 -7.91 -2.95
C ASP A 142 3.45 -8.84 -3.39
N ASP A 143 3.31 -9.48 -4.57
CA ASP A 143 4.30 -10.35 -5.19
C ASP A 143 4.93 -9.68 -6.43
N THR A 144 6.27 -9.58 -6.42
CA THR A 144 7.01 -8.91 -7.51
C THR A 144 6.86 -9.62 -8.85
N ARG A 145 6.81 -10.97 -8.87
CA ARG A 145 6.70 -11.74 -10.12
C ARG A 145 5.31 -11.57 -10.73
N TYR A 146 4.27 -11.68 -9.90
CA TYR A 146 2.90 -11.48 -10.35
C TYR A 146 2.68 -10.06 -10.87
N ALA A 147 3.17 -9.05 -10.16
CA ALA A 147 3.05 -7.64 -10.57
C ALA A 147 3.73 -7.37 -11.94
N LEU A 148 4.91 -7.95 -12.18
CA LEU A 148 5.59 -7.86 -13.47
C LEU A 148 4.88 -8.67 -14.57
N LEU A 149 4.31 -9.82 -14.24
CA LEU A 149 3.49 -10.59 -15.16
C LEU A 149 2.22 -9.80 -15.54
N ALA A 150 1.53 -9.22 -14.57
CA ALA A 150 0.38 -8.35 -14.84
C ALA A 150 0.76 -7.17 -15.75
N LYS A 151 1.90 -6.51 -15.50
CA LYS A 151 2.43 -5.42 -16.33
C LYS A 151 2.68 -5.84 -17.79
N SER A 152 3.02 -7.11 -18.05
CA SER A 152 3.23 -7.62 -19.41
C SER A 152 1.95 -7.65 -20.24
N PHE A 153 0.77 -7.53 -19.65
CA PHE A 153 -0.51 -7.41 -20.35
C PHE A 153 -0.86 -5.98 -20.78
N ASN A 154 0.06 -5.01 -20.59
CA ASN A 154 -0.17 -3.60 -20.87
C ASN A 154 -0.77 -3.35 -22.26
N ASP A 155 -0.16 -3.87 -23.29
CA ASP A 155 -0.58 -3.65 -24.69
C ASP A 155 -1.95 -4.29 -24.98
N LYS A 156 -2.23 -5.46 -24.38
CA LYS A 156 -3.52 -6.13 -24.49
C LYS A 156 -4.64 -5.33 -23.80
N ALA A 157 -4.36 -4.80 -22.62
CA ALA A 157 -5.30 -3.95 -21.88
C ALA A 157 -5.56 -2.63 -22.60
N ALA A 158 -4.49 -2.00 -23.14
CA ALA A 158 -4.60 -0.80 -23.97
C ALA A 158 -5.45 -1.04 -25.24
N ALA A 159 -5.21 -2.15 -25.94
CA ALA A 159 -6.01 -2.53 -27.12
C ALA A 159 -7.49 -2.82 -26.79
N ALA A 160 -7.77 -3.37 -25.60
CA ALA A 160 -9.12 -3.58 -25.10
C ALA A 160 -9.77 -2.30 -24.54
N ASN A 161 -9.03 -1.19 -24.49
CA ASN A 161 -9.44 0.10 -23.93
C ASN A 161 -9.86 0.02 -22.46
N ILE A 162 -9.18 -0.81 -21.66
CA ILE A 162 -9.40 -0.91 -20.22
C ILE A 162 -8.24 -0.32 -19.44
N SER A 163 -8.55 0.28 -18.29
CA SER A 163 -7.56 0.73 -17.29
C SER A 163 -7.40 -0.34 -16.23
N ALA A 164 -6.16 -0.70 -15.95
CA ALA A 164 -5.81 -1.66 -14.92
C ALA A 164 -4.69 -1.12 -14.03
N ILE A 165 -4.83 -1.25 -12.71
CA ILE A 165 -3.80 -0.95 -11.73
C ILE A 165 -3.45 -2.26 -11.00
N THR A 166 -2.21 -2.71 -11.13
CA THR A 166 -1.68 -3.77 -10.29
C THR A 166 -1.03 -3.18 -9.04
N THR A 167 -1.02 -3.93 -7.94
CA THR A 167 -0.48 -3.47 -6.65
C THR A 167 -1.22 -2.27 -6.02
N GLY A 168 -2.54 -2.15 -6.24
CA GLY A 168 -3.39 -1.06 -5.73
C GLY A 168 -3.83 -1.24 -4.27
N GLY A 169 -2.91 -1.67 -3.40
CA GLY A 169 -3.12 -1.82 -1.95
C GLY A 169 -2.59 -0.65 -1.13
N ILE A 170 -2.11 -0.96 0.08
CA ILE A 170 -1.48 0.02 0.97
C ILE A 170 0.04 0.06 0.75
N TYR A 171 0.70 -1.11 0.79
CA TYR A 171 2.10 -1.34 0.48
C TYR A 171 2.29 -2.76 -0.12
N PRO A 172 2.51 -2.83 -1.44
CA PRO A 172 2.55 -1.76 -2.43
C PRO A 172 1.19 -1.11 -2.69
N GLY A 173 1.24 0.11 -3.24
CA GLY A 173 0.06 0.90 -3.62
C GLY A 173 0.14 2.34 -3.14
N VAL A 174 -0.49 2.67 -2.02
CA VAL A 174 -0.42 4.02 -1.44
C VAL A 174 1.01 4.43 -1.11
N SER A 175 1.88 3.49 -0.68
CA SER A 175 3.32 3.74 -0.48
C SER A 175 4.01 4.27 -1.74
N ASN A 176 3.67 3.70 -2.91
CA ASN A 176 4.20 4.13 -4.21
C ASN A 176 3.71 5.55 -4.58
N VAL A 177 2.43 5.85 -4.34
CA VAL A 177 1.87 7.20 -4.57
C VAL A 177 2.53 8.21 -3.64
N MET A 178 2.75 7.86 -2.36
CA MET A 178 3.47 8.72 -1.40
C MET A 178 4.91 8.98 -1.89
N ALA A 179 5.62 7.95 -2.36
CA ALA A 179 6.96 8.09 -2.91
C ALA A 179 6.99 9.00 -4.16
N ALA A 180 6.04 8.80 -5.08
CA ALA A 180 5.91 9.62 -6.28
C ALA A 180 5.68 11.10 -5.94
N GLU A 181 4.85 11.39 -4.93
CA GLU A 181 4.60 12.77 -4.49
C GLU A 181 5.81 13.39 -3.78
N LEU A 182 6.60 12.62 -3.00
CA LEU A 182 7.86 13.11 -2.44
C LEU A 182 8.86 13.44 -3.53
N VAL A 183 9.03 12.56 -4.52
CA VAL A 183 9.93 12.76 -5.66
C VAL A 183 9.49 13.96 -6.50
N ARG A 184 8.19 14.11 -6.77
CA ARG A 184 7.64 15.25 -7.49
C ARG A 184 7.92 16.56 -6.74
N ALA A 185 7.57 16.63 -5.46
CA ALA A 185 7.81 17.81 -4.63
C ALA A 185 9.29 18.19 -4.57
N ALA A 186 10.18 17.18 -4.50
CA ALA A 186 11.62 17.43 -4.52
C ALA A 186 12.10 18.04 -5.85
N LYS A 187 11.58 17.57 -6.97
CA LYS A 187 11.93 18.10 -8.30
C LYS A 187 11.37 19.51 -8.55
N ASP A 188 10.16 19.80 -8.02
CA ASP A 188 9.50 21.09 -8.17
C ASP A 188 10.13 22.20 -7.30
N GLU A 189 10.58 21.84 -6.08
CA GLU A 189 10.99 22.81 -5.05
C GLU A 189 12.48 23.16 -5.08
N SER A 190 13.34 22.36 -5.73
CA SER A 190 14.77 22.58 -5.62
C SER A 190 15.63 22.09 -6.79
N LYS A 191 16.93 22.39 -6.60
CA LYS A 191 18.00 21.97 -7.51
C LYS A 191 18.60 20.61 -7.14
N GLY A 192 18.15 19.97 -6.04
CA GLY A 192 18.65 18.68 -5.57
C GLY A 192 17.90 17.52 -6.23
N GLU A 193 18.63 16.58 -6.80
CA GLU A 193 18.05 15.39 -7.42
C GLU A 193 17.71 14.31 -6.35
N PRO A 194 16.60 13.58 -6.50
CA PRO A 194 16.28 12.41 -5.68
C PRO A 194 17.40 11.36 -5.75
N GLU A 195 18.02 11.04 -4.61
CA GLU A 195 19.20 10.16 -4.56
C GLU A 195 18.91 8.83 -3.88
N LYS A 196 18.14 8.87 -2.78
CA LYS A 196 17.80 7.65 -2.03
C LYS A 196 16.34 7.66 -1.62
N LEU A 197 15.65 6.56 -1.93
CA LEU A 197 14.27 6.31 -1.55
C LEU A 197 14.22 5.04 -0.70
N ARG A 198 13.65 5.13 0.49
CA ARG A 198 13.57 4.01 1.41
C ARG A 198 12.15 3.84 1.91
N PHE A 199 11.66 2.60 1.79
CA PHE A 199 10.37 2.19 2.30
C PHE A 199 10.55 1.42 3.61
N TYR A 200 9.79 1.80 4.62
CA TYR A 200 9.78 1.14 5.92
C TYR A 200 8.34 0.79 6.30
N TYR A 201 8.13 -0.46 6.66
CA TYR A 201 6.82 -0.99 7.03
C TYR A 201 6.86 -1.62 8.40
N TYR A 202 5.76 -1.48 9.12
CA TYR A 202 5.58 -2.06 10.43
C TYR A 202 4.15 -2.56 10.62
N THR A 203 4.01 -3.77 11.16
CA THR A 203 2.70 -4.35 11.51
C THR A 203 2.76 -4.95 12.92
N ALA A 204 1.83 -4.58 13.79
CA ALA A 204 1.65 -5.27 15.05
C ALA A 204 0.83 -6.53 14.80
N GLY A 205 1.37 -7.69 15.16
CA GLY A 205 0.78 -8.99 14.86
C GLY A 205 0.53 -9.17 13.36
N THR A 206 -0.59 -9.78 13.00
CA THR A 206 -1.05 -9.89 11.60
C THR A 206 -1.73 -8.61 11.08
N GLY A 207 -1.79 -7.55 11.89
CA GLY A 207 -2.50 -6.31 11.53
C GLY A 207 -3.99 -6.52 11.26
N GLY A 208 -4.57 -7.66 11.69
CA GLY A 208 -5.96 -8.02 11.43
C GLY A 208 -6.19 -8.65 10.04
N ALA A 209 -5.15 -8.95 9.26
CA ALA A 209 -5.28 -9.58 7.95
C ALA A 209 -5.41 -11.13 8.03
N GLY A 210 -5.00 -11.73 9.17
CA GLY A 210 -5.16 -13.16 9.43
C GLY A 210 -4.09 -14.05 8.78
N PRO A 211 -4.37 -15.37 8.62
CA PRO A 211 -3.35 -16.35 8.21
C PRO A 211 -2.69 -16.09 6.85
N THR A 212 -3.38 -15.40 5.94
CA THR A 212 -2.85 -15.11 4.61
C THR A 212 -1.59 -14.24 4.67
N ILE A 213 -1.55 -13.23 5.54
CA ILE A 213 -0.36 -12.37 5.66
C ILE A 213 0.83 -13.14 6.27
N LEU A 214 0.54 -14.11 7.14
CA LEU A 214 1.58 -14.97 7.71
C LEU A 214 2.20 -15.85 6.61
N ALA A 215 1.38 -16.42 5.73
CA ALA A 215 1.84 -17.19 4.57
C ALA A 215 2.71 -16.34 3.64
N THR A 216 2.23 -15.15 3.26
CA THR A 216 3.00 -14.18 2.48
C THR A 216 4.34 -13.87 3.13
N SER A 217 4.34 -13.56 4.44
CA SER A 217 5.58 -13.24 5.16
C SER A 217 6.59 -14.38 5.11
N PHE A 218 6.16 -15.61 5.32
CA PHE A 218 7.06 -16.78 5.28
C PHE A 218 7.59 -17.06 3.87
N LEU A 219 6.77 -16.91 2.84
CA LEU A 219 7.21 -17.07 1.45
C LEU A 219 8.26 -16.02 1.08
N LEU A 220 8.08 -14.77 1.51
CA LEU A 220 9.05 -13.70 1.28
C LEU A 220 10.39 -13.92 2.00
N LEU A 221 10.41 -14.64 3.12
CA LEU A 221 11.68 -15.03 3.78
C LEU A 221 12.53 -15.99 2.94
N GLY A 222 11.93 -16.72 2.00
CA GLY A 222 12.63 -17.58 1.05
C GLY A 222 13.20 -16.87 -0.17
N GLU A 223 12.90 -15.56 -0.35
CA GLU A 223 13.29 -14.80 -1.53
C GLU A 223 14.54 -13.96 -1.29
N GLU A 224 15.45 -13.90 -2.28
CA GLU A 224 16.54 -12.91 -2.26
C GLU A 224 15.95 -11.49 -2.33
N VAL A 225 16.42 -10.61 -1.47
CA VAL A 225 16.01 -9.22 -1.46
C VAL A 225 16.68 -8.46 -2.60
N VAL A 226 15.89 -7.88 -3.47
CA VAL A 226 16.37 -6.95 -4.49
C VAL A 226 16.39 -5.54 -3.91
N ALA A 227 17.51 -4.85 -4.07
CA ALA A 227 17.66 -3.43 -3.78
C ALA A 227 18.50 -2.77 -4.89
N TYR A 228 18.46 -1.45 -4.96
CA TYR A 228 19.28 -0.68 -5.89
C TYR A 228 20.22 0.23 -5.10
N ARG A 229 21.47 0.32 -5.53
CA ARG A 229 22.50 1.20 -4.96
C ARG A 229 23.23 1.93 -6.09
N LYS A 230 23.06 3.25 -6.17
CA LYS A 230 23.66 4.09 -7.22
C LYS A 230 23.38 3.58 -8.64
N GLY A 231 22.14 3.12 -8.87
CA GLY A 231 21.71 2.57 -10.17
C GLY A 231 21.98 1.07 -10.36
N GLU A 232 22.82 0.47 -9.53
CA GLU A 232 23.13 -0.96 -9.64
C GLU A 232 22.18 -1.82 -8.83
N LYS A 233 21.66 -2.88 -9.45
CA LYS A 233 20.86 -3.89 -8.78
C LYS A 233 21.73 -4.77 -7.90
N ILE A 234 21.41 -4.85 -6.62
CA ILE A 234 22.09 -5.70 -5.65
C ILE A 234 21.12 -6.73 -5.06
N LYS A 235 21.65 -7.91 -4.75
CA LYS A 235 20.93 -8.99 -4.07
C LYS A 235 21.43 -9.11 -2.64
N LEU A 236 20.51 -9.19 -1.70
CA LEU A 236 20.80 -9.21 -0.28
C LEU A 236 20.03 -10.35 0.39
N LYS A 237 20.51 -10.77 1.56
CA LYS A 237 19.83 -11.79 2.36
C LYS A 237 18.53 -11.23 2.95
N PRO A 238 17.41 -11.98 2.87
CA PRO A 238 16.19 -11.59 3.54
C PRO A 238 16.38 -11.50 5.05
N TYR A 239 15.62 -10.62 5.67
CA TYR A 239 15.62 -10.36 7.10
C TYR A 239 16.99 -9.97 7.68
N SER A 240 17.86 -9.36 6.86
CA SER A 240 19.15 -8.78 7.23
C SER A 240 19.09 -7.25 7.27
N GLY A 241 20.20 -6.59 7.60
CA GLY A 241 20.34 -5.13 7.55
C GLY A 241 19.34 -4.39 8.43
N GLY A 242 19.18 -4.84 9.68
CA GLY A 242 18.26 -4.26 10.65
C GLY A 242 18.55 -2.79 10.92
N LEU A 243 17.48 -1.97 11.00
CA LEU A 243 17.50 -0.56 11.37
C LEU A 243 16.40 -0.29 12.39
N ASN A 244 16.67 0.64 13.31
CA ASN A 244 15.64 1.15 14.22
C ASN A 244 15.07 2.44 13.65
N ILE A 245 13.80 2.42 13.25
CA ILE A 245 13.11 3.49 12.53
C ILE A 245 11.97 4.04 13.37
N ASP A 246 11.88 5.36 13.43
CA ASP A 246 10.78 6.04 14.10
C ASP A 246 9.61 6.24 13.13
N PHE A 247 8.48 5.61 13.43
CA PHE A 247 7.22 5.72 12.68
C PHE A 247 6.31 6.86 13.19
N GLY A 248 6.85 7.73 14.03
CA GLY A 248 6.12 8.88 14.53
C GLY A 248 5.04 8.53 15.56
N LYS A 249 4.13 9.47 15.75
CA LYS A 249 3.07 9.40 16.76
C LYS A 249 2.20 8.15 16.60
N GLY A 250 2.04 7.42 17.69
CA GLY A 250 1.18 6.23 17.78
C GLY A 250 1.91 4.90 17.59
N ILE A 251 3.13 4.89 17.04
CA ILE A 251 3.98 3.72 16.88
C ILE A 251 5.33 3.90 17.59
N GLY A 252 6.04 5.02 17.33
CA GLY A 252 7.39 5.26 17.80
C GLY A 252 8.43 4.40 17.09
N LYS A 253 9.59 4.19 17.73
CA LYS A 253 10.73 3.46 17.17
C LYS A 253 10.49 1.95 17.09
N ARG A 254 10.77 1.35 15.93
CA ARG A 254 10.64 -0.08 15.67
C ARG A 254 11.79 -0.61 14.83
N ASP A 255 12.20 -1.84 15.10
CA ASP A 255 13.21 -2.53 14.31
C ASP A 255 12.58 -3.07 13.02
N VAL A 256 13.26 -2.81 11.90
CA VAL A 256 12.86 -3.22 10.57
C VAL A 256 14.02 -3.87 9.83
N PHE A 257 13.75 -4.85 8.96
CA PHE A 257 14.73 -5.69 8.28
C PHE A 257 14.44 -5.74 6.79
N LEU A 258 15.46 -5.95 5.97
CA LEU A 258 15.33 -6.04 4.52
C LEU A 258 14.35 -7.14 4.11
N LEU A 259 13.44 -6.80 3.20
CA LEU A 259 12.47 -7.74 2.62
C LEU A 259 12.29 -7.42 1.12
N ASN A 260 12.04 -8.46 0.30
CA ASN A 260 11.81 -8.30 -1.13
C ASN A 260 10.39 -7.81 -1.37
N LEU A 261 10.25 -6.55 -1.84
CA LEU A 261 8.94 -5.93 -2.04
C LEU A 261 8.87 -5.27 -3.43
N PRO A 262 7.70 -5.32 -4.10
CA PRO A 262 7.52 -4.88 -5.50
C PRO A 262 7.90 -3.41 -5.74
N GLU A 263 7.62 -2.53 -4.77
CA GLU A 263 7.86 -1.09 -4.89
C GLU A 263 9.32 -0.70 -5.06
N VAL A 264 10.26 -1.57 -4.66
CA VAL A 264 11.69 -1.30 -4.83
C VAL A 264 12.07 -1.23 -6.30
N LYS A 265 11.56 -2.19 -7.09
CA LYS A 265 11.83 -2.25 -8.52
C LYS A 265 11.07 -1.15 -9.27
N SER A 266 9.77 -1.03 -9.04
CA SER A 266 8.93 -0.07 -9.75
C SER A 266 9.34 1.37 -9.44
N ALA A 267 9.63 1.72 -8.19
CA ALA A 267 10.10 3.05 -7.84
C ALA A 267 11.46 3.39 -8.48
N HIS A 268 12.40 2.42 -8.55
CA HIS A 268 13.67 2.64 -9.23
C HIS A 268 13.47 2.92 -10.73
N GLU A 269 12.69 2.10 -11.42
CA GLU A 269 12.50 2.18 -12.87
C GLU A 269 11.62 3.36 -13.28
N ILE A 270 10.56 3.68 -12.50
CA ILE A 270 9.58 4.70 -12.86
C ILE A 270 9.95 6.08 -12.32
N LEU A 271 10.32 6.16 -11.03
CA LEU A 271 10.65 7.44 -10.40
C LEU A 271 12.10 7.87 -10.69
N GLY A 272 12.95 6.96 -11.17
CA GLY A 272 14.32 7.22 -11.55
C GLY A 272 15.26 7.42 -10.36
N VAL A 273 14.90 6.95 -9.17
CA VAL A 273 15.75 7.10 -7.97
C VAL A 273 16.86 6.04 -7.99
N PRO A 274 18.15 6.43 -7.92
CA PRO A 274 19.25 5.47 -8.11
C PRO A 274 19.47 4.53 -6.94
N THR A 275 19.03 4.87 -5.73
CA THR A 275 19.17 3.99 -4.56
C THR A 275 17.81 3.75 -3.92
N VAL A 276 17.32 2.50 -3.98
CA VAL A 276 16.01 2.13 -3.45
C VAL A 276 16.09 0.85 -2.63
N SER A 277 15.45 0.84 -1.47
CA SER A 277 15.34 -0.36 -0.61
C SER A 277 14.06 -0.37 0.21
N ALA A 278 13.61 -1.55 0.61
CA ALA A 278 12.47 -1.72 1.50
C ALA A 278 12.82 -2.59 2.72
N ARG A 279 12.20 -2.27 3.85
CA ARG A 279 12.33 -3.01 5.10
C ARG A 279 10.98 -3.17 5.77
N PHE A 280 10.84 -4.28 6.47
CA PHE A 280 9.64 -4.64 7.21
C PHE A 280 10.01 -5.03 8.64
N GLY A 281 9.17 -4.66 9.59
CA GLY A 281 9.26 -5.07 10.99
C GLY A 281 7.90 -5.44 11.55
N THR A 282 7.92 -6.27 12.60
CA THR A 282 6.68 -6.71 13.25
C THR A 282 6.80 -6.65 14.77
N ALA A 283 5.66 -6.63 15.44
CA ALA A 283 5.59 -6.81 16.88
C ALA A 283 4.76 -8.07 17.21
N PRO A 284 5.02 -8.66 18.39
CA PRO A 284 6.07 -8.31 19.37
C PRO A 284 7.49 -8.52 18.82
N PHE A 285 8.49 -7.88 19.44
CA PHE A 285 9.87 -7.87 18.96
C PHE A 285 10.49 -9.28 18.75
N PHE A 286 10.06 -10.27 19.51
CA PHE A 286 10.53 -11.66 19.38
C PHE A 286 10.07 -12.34 18.08
N TRP A 287 9.03 -11.83 17.40
CA TRP A 287 8.66 -12.26 16.06
C TRP A 287 9.78 -11.97 15.06
N ASN A 288 10.41 -10.80 15.18
CA ASN A 288 11.56 -10.46 14.33
C ASN A 288 12.72 -11.46 14.52
N TRP A 289 12.92 -11.93 15.75
CA TRP A 289 13.92 -12.99 16.03
C TRP A 289 13.50 -14.34 15.42
N GLY A 290 12.23 -14.69 15.52
CA GLY A 290 11.69 -15.91 14.89
C GLY A 290 11.85 -15.89 13.37
N MET A 291 11.51 -14.77 12.72
CA MET A 291 11.71 -14.58 11.28
C MET A 291 13.19 -14.67 10.89
N SER A 292 14.07 -14.02 11.66
CA SER A 292 15.52 -14.11 11.45
C SER A 292 16.04 -15.54 11.65
N ALA A 293 15.55 -16.28 12.65
CA ALA A 293 15.91 -17.67 12.86
C ALA A 293 15.46 -18.55 11.68
N MET A 294 14.25 -18.38 11.18
CA MET A 294 13.76 -19.13 10.02
C MET A 294 14.65 -18.93 8.79
N THR A 295 15.08 -17.70 8.48
CA THR A 295 15.97 -17.44 7.34
C THR A 295 17.39 -17.99 7.52
N ASN A 296 17.79 -18.33 8.74
CA ASN A 296 19.12 -18.90 9.03
C ASN A 296 19.10 -20.43 9.15
N LEU A 297 17.98 -21.00 9.60
CA LEU A 297 17.86 -22.43 9.93
C LEU A 297 17.16 -23.24 8.84
N LEU A 298 16.22 -22.62 8.10
CA LEU A 298 15.48 -23.30 7.05
C LEU A 298 16.10 -22.99 5.68
N PRO A 299 16.22 -24.00 4.80
CA PRO A 299 16.69 -23.78 3.44
C PRO A 299 15.67 -22.93 2.66
N PRO A 300 16.14 -22.04 1.75
CA PRO A 300 15.26 -21.19 0.95
C PRO A 300 14.18 -21.96 0.20
N GLU A 301 14.50 -23.17 -0.30
CA GLU A 301 13.59 -24.03 -1.05
C GLU A 301 12.40 -24.49 -0.18
N TYR A 302 12.61 -24.64 1.13
CA TYR A 302 11.54 -24.96 2.07
C TYR A 302 10.57 -23.78 2.23
N LEU A 303 11.11 -22.57 2.37
CA LEU A 303 10.32 -21.33 2.52
C LEU A 303 9.67 -20.88 1.21
N GLN A 304 10.16 -21.35 0.06
CA GLN A 304 9.55 -21.14 -1.25
C GLN A 304 8.48 -22.19 -1.59
N ASP A 305 8.38 -23.28 -0.83
CA ASP A 305 7.37 -24.32 -1.03
C ASP A 305 6.05 -23.91 -0.37
N ARG A 306 5.06 -23.56 -1.20
CA ARG A 306 3.75 -23.09 -0.74
C ARG A 306 3.02 -24.07 0.18
N SER A 307 3.17 -25.38 -0.09
CA SER A 307 2.52 -26.42 0.71
C SER A 307 3.13 -26.49 2.11
N LYS A 308 4.47 -26.49 2.18
CA LYS A 308 5.21 -26.51 3.46
C LYS A 308 4.96 -25.23 4.27
N VAL A 309 4.94 -24.08 3.60
CA VAL A 309 4.60 -22.81 4.25
C VAL A 309 3.16 -22.82 4.78
N GLN A 310 2.23 -23.44 4.07
CA GLN A 310 0.84 -23.55 4.55
C GLN A 310 0.74 -24.46 5.80
N GLU A 311 1.50 -25.52 5.86
CA GLU A 311 1.61 -26.37 7.07
C GLU A 311 2.19 -25.57 8.26
N LEU A 312 3.28 -24.81 8.04
CA LEU A 312 3.84 -23.92 9.06
C LEU A 312 2.79 -22.90 9.55
N VAL A 313 2.06 -22.27 8.64
CA VAL A 313 1.01 -21.30 8.99
C VAL A 313 -0.06 -21.96 9.87
N GLN A 314 -0.50 -23.18 9.55
CA GLN A 314 -1.48 -23.90 10.35
C GLN A 314 -0.96 -24.21 11.77
N GLN A 315 0.32 -24.56 11.89
CA GLN A 315 0.95 -24.81 13.20
C GLN A 315 1.10 -23.55 14.04
N PHE A 316 1.43 -22.41 13.41
CA PHE A 316 1.67 -21.14 14.10
C PHE A 316 0.38 -20.32 14.32
N ASP A 317 -0.71 -20.54 13.55
CA ASP A 317 -1.93 -19.75 13.62
C ASP A 317 -2.54 -19.63 15.02
N PRO A 318 -2.60 -20.70 15.86
CA PRO A 318 -3.12 -20.59 17.22
C PRO A 318 -2.29 -19.64 18.09
N ILE A 319 -0.95 -19.70 17.96
CA ILE A 319 -0.02 -18.84 18.71
C ILE A 319 -0.16 -17.39 18.22
N VAL A 320 -0.24 -17.19 16.91
CA VAL A 320 -0.42 -15.88 16.28
C VAL A 320 -1.69 -15.20 16.73
N ARG A 321 -2.80 -15.94 16.84
CA ARG A 321 -4.09 -15.39 17.33
C ARG A 321 -4.01 -14.91 18.78
N VAL A 322 -3.31 -15.64 19.64
CA VAL A 322 -3.09 -15.21 21.04
C VAL A 322 -2.25 -13.94 21.06
N ILE A 323 -1.19 -13.88 20.25
CA ILE A 323 -0.29 -12.73 20.15
C ILE A 323 -1.04 -11.51 19.58
N ASP A 324 -1.84 -11.69 18.53
CA ASP A 324 -2.67 -10.62 17.96
C ASP A 324 -3.62 -10.01 19.01
N GLY A 325 -4.16 -10.85 19.89
CA GLY A 325 -5.00 -10.39 21.00
C GLY A 325 -4.26 -9.52 22.03
N ILE A 326 -2.95 -9.72 22.19
CA ILE A 326 -2.10 -8.99 23.14
C ILE A 326 -1.43 -7.77 22.48
N ALA A 327 -0.85 -7.96 21.30
CA ALA A 327 -0.10 -6.92 20.59
C ALA A 327 -1.00 -5.83 19.99
N GLY A 328 -2.29 -6.16 19.82
CA GLY A 328 -3.25 -5.31 19.12
C GLY A 328 -2.98 -5.28 17.61
N GLU A 329 -3.87 -4.61 16.89
CA GLU A 329 -3.76 -4.46 15.44
C GLU A 329 -3.27 -3.06 15.11
N ARG A 330 -2.10 -2.93 14.48
CA ARG A 330 -1.60 -1.64 13.98
C ARG A 330 -0.75 -1.87 12.74
N VAL A 331 -0.80 -0.92 11.83
CA VAL A 331 0.03 -0.88 10.64
C VAL A 331 0.58 0.53 10.47
N SER A 332 1.84 0.61 10.07
CA SER A 332 2.46 1.89 9.72
C SER A 332 3.40 1.70 8.54
N MET A 333 3.45 2.71 7.67
CA MET A 333 4.46 2.84 6.64
C MET A 333 5.11 4.21 6.72
N ARG A 334 6.41 4.24 6.46
CA ARG A 334 7.23 5.43 6.34
C ARG A 334 8.01 5.36 5.05
N VAL A 335 7.98 6.43 4.29
CA VAL A 335 8.74 6.61 3.05
C VAL A 335 9.69 7.78 3.25
N ASP A 336 11.00 7.52 3.11
CA ASP A 336 12.06 8.51 3.26
C ASP A 336 12.69 8.80 1.90
N LEU A 337 12.76 10.07 1.53
CA LEU A 337 13.48 10.56 0.35
C LEU A 337 14.66 11.43 0.79
N GLU A 338 15.88 11.09 0.34
CA GLU A 338 17.06 11.94 0.45
C GLU A 338 17.44 12.47 -0.93
N CYS A 339 17.74 13.76 -1.03
CA CYS A 339 18.20 14.43 -2.23
C CYS A 339 19.69 14.73 -2.17
N SER A 340 20.32 14.97 -3.33
CA SER A 340 21.76 15.26 -3.46
C SER A 340 22.19 16.56 -2.78
N ASP A 341 21.27 17.48 -2.56
CA ASP A 341 21.47 18.74 -1.82
C ASP A 341 21.38 18.59 -0.29
N GLY A 342 21.19 17.37 0.21
CA GLY A 342 21.07 17.06 1.64
C GLY A 342 19.65 17.23 2.21
N ARG A 343 18.67 17.59 1.41
CA ARG A 343 17.28 17.58 1.88
C ARG A 343 16.81 16.17 2.15
N HIS A 344 16.03 16.04 3.22
CA HIS A 344 15.43 14.80 3.63
C HIS A 344 13.93 15.04 3.88
N ALA A 345 13.09 14.36 3.12
CA ALA A 345 11.65 14.43 3.24
C ALA A 345 11.07 13.07 3.63
N VAL A 346 10.07 13.09 4.49
CA VAL A 346 9.41 11.89 5.02
C VAL A 346 7.91 11.98 4.79
N ALA A 347 7.33 10.83 4.46
CA ALA A 347 5.90 10.61 4.51
C ALA A 347 5.59 9.44 5.46
N ILE A 348 4.54 9.59 6.28
CA ILE A 348 4.10 8.56 7.24
C ILE A 348 2.60 8.35 7.10
N PHE A 349 2.21 7.08 7.12
CA PHE A 349 0.81 6.67 7.22
C PHE A 349 0.67 5.59 8.28
N THR A 350 -0.19 5.80 9.26
CA THR A 350 -0.44 4.85 10.37
C THR A 350 -1.92 4.61 10.54
N HIS A 351 -2.31 3.35 10.62
CA HIS A 351 -3.71 2.95 10.81
C HIS A 351 -3.85 1.88 11.90
N ARG A 352 -5.05 1.77 12.48
CA ARG A 352 -5.33 0.77 13.53
C ARG A 352 -5.36 -0.64 13.00
N ARG A 353 -5.85 -0.87 11.76
CA ARG A 353 -6.06 -2.20 11.18
C ARG A 353 -5.56 -2.26 9.75
N LEU A 354 -4.71 -3.23 9.44
CA LEU A 354 -4.19 -3.42 8.11
C LEU A 354 -5.30 -3.69 7.08
N SER A 355 -6.21 -4.64 7.36
CA SER A 355 -7.28 -4.97 6.42
C SER A 355 -8.19 -3.79 6.10
N VAL A 356 -8.47 -2.92 7.08
CA VAL A 356 -9.29 -1.71 6.89
C VAL A 356 -8.53 -0.67 6.07
N SER A 357 -7.24 -0.46 6.35
CA SER A 357 -6.43 0.50 5.59
C SER A 357 -6.21 0.05 4.15
N VAL A 358 -5.98 -1.26 3.91
CA VAL A 358 -5.98 -1.80 2.53
C VAL A 358 -7.33 -1.57 1.86
N GLY A 359 -8.43 -1.77 2.58
CA GLY A 359 -9.78 -1.54 2.06
C GLY A 359 -10.00 -0.11 1.57
N TYR A 360 -9.65 0.90 2.36
CA TYR A 360 -9.75 2.30 1.96
C TYR A 360 -8.77 2.66 0.84
N SER A 361 -7.55 2.12 0.89
CA SER A 361 -6.54 2.32 -0.16
C SER A 361 -7.02 1.78 -1.50
N THR A 362 -7.46 0.53 -1.54
CA THR A 362 -7.97 -0.10 -2.76
C THR A 362 -9.24 0.58 -3.27
N ALA A 363 -10.16 0.95 -2.37
CA ALA A 363 -11.35 1.71 -2.75
C ALA A 363 -10.99 3.08 -3.36
N ALA A 364 -9.93 3.73 -2.89
CA ALA A 364 -9.45 4.99 -3.45
C ALA A 364 -8.92 4.80 -4.89
N PHE A 365 -8.21 3.72 -5.19
CA PHE A 365 -7.79 3.37 -6.57
C PHE A 365 -8.99 3.05 -7.46
N VAL A 366 -9.96 2.28 -6.97
CA VAL A 366 -11.21 1.99 -7.71
C VAL A 366 -11.90 3.29 -8.12
N LEU A 367 -12.09 4.21 -7.18
CA LEU A 367 -12.75 5.48 -7.46
C LEU A 367 -11.93 6.33 -8.44
N ALA A 368 -10.59 6.35 -8.33
CA ALA A 368 -9.74 7.06 -9.26
C ALA A 368 -9.89 6.56 -10.72
N ILE A 369 -9.99 5.23 -10.92
CA ILE A 369 -10.24 4.64 -12.24
C ILE A 369 -11.64 5.02 -12.74
N LEU A 370 -12.68 4.84 -11.93
CA LEU A 370 -14.06 5.14 -12.31
C LEU A 370 -14.27 6.64 -12.61
N GLU A 371 -13.49 7.51 -12.00
CA GLU A 371 -13.45 8.95 -12.24
C GLU A 371 -12.63 9.35 -13.48
N GLY A 372 -12.02 8.37 -14.16
CA GLY A 372 -11.28 8.59 -15.41
C GLY A 372 -9.85 9.11 -15.19
N SER A 373 -9.26 8.88 -14.01
CA SER A 373 -7.89 9.31 -13.69
C SER A 373 -6.80 8.34 -14.16
N SER A 374 -7.18 7.27 -14.86
CA SER A 374 -6.28 6.23 -15.37
C SER A 374 -6.48 6.04 -16.86
N LYS A 375 -5.38 5.94 -17.63
CA LYS A 375 -5.40 5.62 -19.06
C LYS A 375 -5.56 4.12 -19.29
N PRO A 376 -6.03 3.68 -20.49
CA PRO A 376 -5.99 2.27 -20.84
C PRO A 376 -4.58 1.70 -20.81
N GLY A 377 -4.45 0.49 -20.26
CA GLY A 377 -3.18 -0.20 -20.03
C GLY A 377 -3.13 -0.86 -18.67
N VAL A 378 -2.00 -1.47 -18.31
CA VAL A 378 -1.70 -2.00 -16.96
C VAL A 378 -0.60 -1.17 -16.33
N TRP A 379 -0.87 -0.59 -15.17
CA TRP A 379 -0.02 0.43 -14.56
C TRP A 379 0.33 0.10 -13.11
N PHE A 380 1.51 0.54 -12.68
CA PHE A 380 1.83 0.66 -11.25
C PHE A 380 1.26 1.95 -10.68
N PRO A 381 1.02 2.04 -9.36
CA PRO A 381 0.39 3.19 -8.71
C PRO A 381 1.13 4.52 -8.88
N GLU A 382 2.44 4.50 -9.05
CA GLU A 382 3.30 5.69 -9.23
C GLU A 382 3.34 6.20 -10.67
N GLU A 383 2.91 5.40 -11.66
CA GLU A 383 2.90 5.81 -13.06
C GLU A 383 1.81 6.86 -13.31
N PRO A 384 2.10 7.98 -13.97
CA PRO A 384 1.11 9.04 -14.21
C PRO A 384 0.00 8.61 -15.19
N GLU A 385 0.24 7.60 -16.01
CA GLU A 385 -0.75 6.97 -16.87
C GLU A 385 -1.73 6.12 -16.07
N GLY A 386 -1.25 5.45 -15.02
CA GLY A 386 -2.07 4.64 -14.11
C GLY A 386 -2.87 5.48 -13.14
N LEU A 387 -2.26 6.55 -12.65
CA LEU A 387 -2.87 7.51 -11.74
C LEU A 387 -2.40 8.92 -12.09
N ALA A 388 -3.29 9.70 -12.71
CA ALA A 388 -3.02 11.09 -13.04
C ALA A 388 -2.52 11.87 -11.81
N VAL A 389 -1.52 12.73 -12.00
CA VAL A 389 -0.85 13.44 -10.90
C VAL A 389 -1.86 14.25 -10.07
N GLU A 390 -2.83 14.88 -10.73
CA GLU A 390 -3.88 15.70 -10.11
C GLU A 390 -4.84 14.88 -9.23
N ALA A 391 -4.94 13.57 -9.47
CA ALA A 391 -5.79 12.66 -8.71
C ALA A 391 -5.11 12.11 -7.44
N ARG A 392 -3.78 12.22 -7.32
CA ARG A 392 -3.00 11.62 -6.22
C ARG A 392 -3.37 12.19 -4.86
N GLU A 393 -3.58 13.50 -4.75
CA GLU A 393 -3.99 14.13 -3.49
C GLU A 393 -5.35 13.60 -3.01
N ILE A 394 -6.33 13.50 -3.91
CA ILE A 394 -7.66 12.97 -3.60
C ILE A 394 -7.57 11.49 -3.22
N LEU A 395 -6.77 10.70 -3.94
CA LEU A 395 -6.54 9.30 -3.63
C LEU A 395 -5.95 9.16 -2.23
N LEU A 396 -4.88 9.89 -1.89
CA LEU A 396 -4.23 9.84 -0.58
C LEU A 396 -5.19 10.27 0.55
N LYS A 397 -6.03 11.28 0.31
CA LYS A 397 -7.06 11.72 1.25
C LYS A 397 -8.12 10.65 1.49
N ARG A 398 -8.54 9.91 0.46
CA ARG A 398 -9.48 8.79 0.58
C ARG A 398 -8.84 7.61 1.30
N ALA A 399 -7.63 7.23 0.89
CA ALA A 399 -6.88 6.13 1.48
C ALA A 399 -6.58 6.33 2.97
N SER A 400 -6.33 7.58 3.38
CA SER A 400 -6.00 7.92 4.77
C SER A 400 -7.22 8.08 5.70
N GLN A 401 -8.43 7.76 5.25
CA GLN A 401 -9.60 7.82 6.13
C GLN A 401 -9.48 6.85 7.30
N GLY A 402 -9.66 7.38 8.51
CA GLY A 402 -9.51 6.62 9.76
C GLY A 402 -8.05 6.38 10.17
N ALA A 403 -7.08 6.99 9.50
CA ALA A 403 -5.68 6.93 9.89
C ALA A 403 -5.46 7.57 11.27
N ILE A 404 -4.54 6.99 12.04
CA ILE A 404 -4.08 7.56 13.31
C ILE A 404 -3.14 8.74 13.04
N ASN A 405 -2.30 8.59 12.01
CA ASN A 405 -1.33 9.59 11.59
C ASN A 405 -1.17 9.51 10.06
N PHE A 406 -1.24 10.67 9.41
CA PHE A 406 -0.95 10.81 7.99
C PHE A 406 -0.19 12.11 7.77
N VAL A 407 1.04 11.99 7.29
CA VAL A 407 1.95 13.10 7.08
C VAL A 407 2.61 12.95 5.72
N MET A 408 2.73 14.04 4.98
CA MET A 408 3.40 14.10 3.68
C MET A 408 4.43 15.23 3.65
N ASN A 409 5.58 14.96 3.04
CA ASN A 409 6.63 15.92 2.73
C ASN A 409 7.05 16.78 3.95
N LYS A 410 7.46 16.12 5.03
CA LYS A 410 8.01 16.79 6.22
C LYS A 410 9.45 16.36 6.47
N PRO A 411 10.32 17.23 7.01
CA PRO A 411 11.63 16.80 7.46
C PRO A 411 11.50 15.82 8.65
N PRO A 412 12.45 14.86 8.80
CA PRO A 412 12.37 13.79 9.82
C PRO A 412 12.08 14.31 11.23
N TRP A 413 12.77 15.36 11.66
CA TRP A 413 12.64 15.92 13.00
C TRP A 413 11.22 16.45 13.34
N MET A 414 10.39 16.71 12.34
CA MET A 414 9.00 17.15 12.56
C MET A 414 8.01 15.99 12.78
N VAL A 415 8.41 14.78 12.43
CA VAL A 415 7.51 13.61 12.43
C VAL A 415 7.93 12.55 13.43
N GLU A 416 9.19 12.56 13.84
CA GLU A 416 9.72 11.64 14.83
C GLU A 416 9.11 11.91 16.21
N THR A 417 8.99 10.87 17.01
CA THR A 417 8.51 10.98 18.38
C THR A 417 9.48 11.81 19.19
N GLU A 418 8.95 12.74 19.99
CA GLU A 418 9.79 13.51 20.91
C GLU A 418 10.59 12.57 21.82
N PRO A 419 11.88 12.87 22.06
CA PRO A 419 12.68 12.09 22.98
C PRO A 419 12.03 12.10 24.36
N LYS A 420 11.87 10.93 24.96
CA LYS A 420 11.38 10.83 26.34
C LYS A 420 12.52 11.19 27.28
N GLU A 421 12.22 12.05 28.25
CA GLU A 421 13.11 12.29 29.34
C GLU A 421 13.27 11.00 30.17
N VAL A 422 14.49 10.48 30.25
CA VAL A 422 14.83 9.24 30.99
C VAL A 422 15.22 9.54 32.43
N GLY A 423 15.09 10.77 32.86
CA GLY A 423 15.55 11.30 34.14
C GLY A 423 16.90 12.01 34.00
N LEU A 424 17.27 12.84 34.99
CA LEU A 424 18.51 13.66 35.03
C LEU A 424 18.69 14.56 33.77
N GLY A 425 17.62 14.91 33.07
CA GLY A 425 17.66 15.71 31.85
C GLY A 425 18.25 14.98 30.64
N ILE A 426 18.31 13.66 30.66
CA ILE A 426 18.72 12.84 29.51
C ILE A 426 17.46 12.52 28.69
N TYR A 427 17.51 12.89 27.40
CA TYR A 427 16.48 12.61 26.40
C TYR A 427 16.92 11.48 25.48
N VAL A 428 15.99 10.59 25.11
CA VAL A 428 16.22 9.44 24.23
C VAL A 428 15.33 9.51 22.99
#